data_e0d240074181a4a1719a50499e0816a4
#
_entry.id   e0d240074181a4a1719a50499e0816a4
#
_cell.length_a   1.000
_cell.length_b   1.000
_cell.length_c   1.000
_cell.angle_alpha   90.00
_cell.angle_beta   90.00
_cell.angle_gamma   90.00
#
_symmetry.space_group_name_H-M   'P 1'
#
loop_
_entity.id
_entity.type
_entity.pdbx_description
1 polymer ?
#
loop_
_entity_poly.entity_id
_entity_poly.type
_entity_poly.pdbx_seq_one_letter_code
_entity_poly.pdbx_strand_id
1 'polypeptide(L)'
;MRFAENNRISHRQLYRQMILALLAPFMLCIFGKGGINGISAVTGTVLALILLGFYVILLIRLTPAFDDLVKSAGGFVGRLIGIFFLLYVLLAGGYLLALLRYLVPASLITGVSGRWIAFWAIVACSLGTYKGMQRRGRMAEVSGGLLLGGIVIMLALCVPQAKAEYFMEALQWNEVTGRNIRQSFYGILCAFSAVALLPFLMGDVEKYGSAGKTAAGAILTLGMLLIGMELLLPAVLGYDRIKAESYPVLPLLDGADLPGNVLARFDIIWMGFLLYSLLFAIGSLLHYGHQIIRKAHLGTGRLW
;
A
#
# COMPACT_ATOMS: atom_id res chain seq x y z
N MET A 1 2.52 -11.11 32.26
CA MET A 1 2.78 -12.12 31.23
C MET A 1 3.99 -11.70 30.41
N ARG A 2 5.12 -12.40 30.51
CA ARG A 2 6.24 -12.21 29.58
C ARG A 2 5.84 -12.94 28.29
N PHE A 3 5.44 -12.20 27.27
CA PHE A 3 5.24 -12.77 25.94
C PHE A 3 6.62 -13.24 25.43
N ALA A 4 6.70 -14.49 25.00
CA ALA A 4 7.90 -15.03 24.40
C ALA A 4 8.29 -14.15 23.21
N GLU A 5 9.49 -13.55 23.24
CA GLU A 5 10.02 -12.74 22.15
C GLU A 5 10.57 -13.68 21.06
N ASN A 6 9.67 -14.40 20.36
CA ASN A 6 10.04 -15.31 19.29
C ASN A 6 10.14 -14.62 17.91
N ASN A 7 10.01 -13.29 17.88
CA ASN A 7 10.02 -12.45 16.68
C ASN A 7 9.03 -12.88 15.57
N ARG A 8 7.99 -13.64 15.93
CA ARG A 8 6.95 -14.11 15.01
C ARG A 8 5.69 -13.25 15.12
N ILE A 9 4.94 -13.19 14.02
CA ILE A 9 3.68 -12.45 13.92
C ILE A 9 2.50 -13.38 13.72
N SER A 10 1.34 -12.98 14.27
CA SER A 10 0.08 -13.67 14.05
C SER A 10 -0.52 -13.32 12.68
N HIS A 11 -1.49 -14.12 12.21
CA HIS A 11 -2.24 -13.83 10.97
C HIS A 11 -2.95 -12.48 10.99
N ARG A 12 -3.51 -12.10 12.13
CA ARG A 12 -4.18 -10.81 12.31
C ARG A 12 -3.19 -9.65 12.16
N GLN A 13 -1.98 -9.81 12.68
CA GLN A 13 -0.92 -8.82 12.54
C GLN A 13 -0.41 -8.75 11.09
N LEU A 14 -0.26 -9.88 10.41
CA LEU A 14 0.10 -9.93 8.99
C LEU A 14 -0.94 -9.20 8.13
N TYR A 15 -2.22 -9.51 8.30
CA TYR A 15 -3.31 -8.87 7.58
C TYR A 15 -3.28 -7.34 7.73
N ARG A 16 -3.17 -6.84 8.95
CA ARG A 16 -3.15 -5.41 9.24
C ARG A 16 -1.88 -4.73 8.73
N GLN A 17 -0.74 -5.39 8.81
CA GLN A 17 0.51 -4.88 8.23
C GLN A 17 0.42 -4.72 6.72
N MET A 18 -0.17 -5.69 6.01
CA MET A 18 -0.36 -5.61 4.57
C MET A 18 -1.27 -4.45 4.20
N ILE A 19 -2.40 -4.29 4.91
CA ILE A 19 -3.30 -3.15 4.66
C ILE A 19 -2.56 -1.84 4.90
N LEU A 20 -1.89 -1.65 6.03
CA LEU A 20 -1.18 -0.42 6.34
C LEU A 20 -0.07 -0.10 5.34
N ALA A 21 0.70 -1.10 4.92
CA ALA A 21 1.82 -0.89 4.02
C ALA A 21 1.38 -0.55 2.59
N LEU A 22 0.20 -1.01 2.17
CA LEU A 22 -0.24 -0.87 0.79
C LEU A 22 -1.28 0.23 0.58
N LEU A 23 -1.99 0.65 1.63
CA LEU A 23 -3.13 1.55 1.52
C LEU A 23 -2.78 2.91 0.91
N ALA A 24 -1.87 3.67 1.52
CA ALA A 24 -1.51 4.99 1.01
C ALA A 24 -0.80 4.94 -0.35
N PRO A 25 0.16 4.02 -0.59
CA PRO A 25 0.70 3.83 -1.93
C PRO A 25 -0.38 3.61 -2.99
N PHE A 26 -1.41 2.82 -2.69
CA PHE A 26 -2.51 2.61 -3.64
C PHE A 26 -3.31 3.86 -3.89
N MET A 27 -3.80 4.49 -2.84
CA MET A 27 -4.64 5.66 -2.97
C MET A 27 -3.96 6.78 -3.74
N LEU A 28 -2.65 6.95 -3.55
CA LEU A 28 -1.89 8.03 -4.16
C LEU A 28 -1.32 7.69 -5.53
N CYS A 29 -0.98 6.43 -5.79
CA CYS A 29 -0.30 6.04 -7.03
C CYS A 29 -1.27 5.62 -8.13
N ILE A 30 -2.39 4.96 -7.79
CA ILE A 30 -3.33 4.44 -8.80
C ILE A 30 -4.23 5.54 -9.35
N PHE A 31 -4.69 6.42 -8.49
CA PHE A 31 -5.62 7.49 -8.85
C PHE A 31 -4.95 8.82 -9.19
N GLY A 32 -3.63 8.81 -9.45
CA GLY A 32 -2.90 9.98 -9.88
C GLY A 32 -3.27 10.45 -11.30
N LYS A 33 -2.62 11.51 -11.76
CA LYS A 33 -2.84 12.12 -13.08
C LYS A 33 -2.74 11.07 -14.19
N GLY A 34 -3.80 10.94 -14.99
CA GLY A 34 -3.92 9.93 -16.04
C GLY A 34 -4.44 8.57 -15.58
N GLY A 35 -4.86 8.43 -14.33
CA GLY A 35 -5.56 7.24 -13.84
C GLY A 35 -6.87 7.00 -14.58
N ILE A 36 -7.26 5.73 -14.74
CA ILE A 36 -8.52 5.32 -15.32
C ILE A 36 -9.50 5.08 -14.18
N ASN A 37 -10.70 5.61 -14.33
CA ASN A 37 -11.79 5.50 -13.35
C ASN A 37 -13.05 4.94 -14.01
N GLY A 38 -14.08 4.65 -13.22
CA GLY A 38 -15.34 4.12 -13.69
C GLY A 38 -15.27 2.63 -14.02
N ILE A 39 -16.20 2.16 -14.86
CA ILE A 39 -16.40 0.71 -15.13
C ILE A 39 -15.19 0.05 -15.78
N SER A 40 -14.44 0.76 -16.62
CA SER A 40 -13.19 0.25 -17.22
C SER A 40 -12.12 -0.03 -16.17
N ALA A 41 -12.00 0.85 -15.17
CA ALA A 41 -11.09 0.68 -14.04
C ALA A 41 -11.50 -0.51 -13.20
N VAL A 42 -12.78 -0.59 -12.81
CA VAL A 42 -13.34 -1.70 -12.03
C VAL A 42 -13.07 -3.05 -12.70
N THR A 43 -13.30 -3.13 -14.02
CA THR A 43 -13.06 -4.38 -14.78
C THR A 43 -11.58 -4.76 -14.75
N GLY A 44 -10.67 -3.79 -14.97
CA GLY A 44 -9.23 -4.02 -14.89
C GLY A 44 -8.79 -4.45 -13.49
N THR A 45 -9.33 -3.82 -12.44
CA THR A 45 -9.06 -4.14 -11.04
C THR A 45 -9.52 -5.55 -10.69
N VAL A 46 -10.72 -5.95 -11.07
CA VAL A 46 -11.23 -7.32 -10.83
C VAL A 46 -10.33 -8.37 -11.47
N LEU A 47 -9.95 -8.16 -12.74
CA LEU A 47 -9.03 -9.07 -13.43
C LEU A 47 -7.65 -9.15 -12.74
N ALA A 48 -7.13 -8.00 -12.29
CA ALA A 48 -5.87 -7.94 -11.56
C ALA A 48 -5.95 -8.68 -10.21
N LEU A 49 -7.05 -8.52 -9.47
CA LEU A 49 -7.26 -9.20 -8.18
C LEU A 49 -7.33 -10.73 -8.33
N ILE A 50 -7.95 -11.22 -9.39
CA ILE A 50 -7.98 -12.66 -9.71
C ILE A 50 -6.55 -13.17 -9.94
N LEU A 51 -5.76 -12.48 -10.78
CA LEU A 51 -4.38 -12.85 -11.05
C LEU A 51 -3.51 -12.77 -9.79
N LEU A 52 -3.67 -11.72 -8.97
CA LEU A 52 -2.96 -11.57 -7.71
C LEU A 52 -3.29 -12.66 -6.70
N GLY A 53 -4.54 -13.13 -6.67
CA GLY A 53 -4.94 -14.27 -5.86
C GLY A 53 -4.14 -15.54 -6.21
N PHE A 54 -4.02 -15.86 -7.50
CA PHE A 54 -3.16 -16.97 -7.97
C PHE A 54 -1.68 -16.72 -7.66
N TYR A 55 -1.21 -15.49 -7.87
CA TYR A 55 0.18 -15.11 -7.60
C TYR A 55 0.57 -15.29 -6.12
N VAL A 56 -0.31 -14.89 -5.19
CA VAL A 56 -0.08 -15.09 -3.76
C VAL A 56 0.03 -16.58 -3.40
N ILE A 57 -0.81 -17.42 -3.96
CA ILE A 57 -0.74 -18.88 -3.74
C ILE A 57 0.64 -19.42 -4.19
N LEU A 58 1.10 -18.97 -5.36
CA LEU A 58 2.41 -19.33 -5.89
C LEU A 58 3.55 -18.85 -4.97
N LEU A 59 3.51 -17.57 -4.54
CA LEU A 59 4.52 -16.99 -3.66
C LEU A 59 4.66 -17.75 -2.35
N ILE A 60 3.54 -18.22 -1.77
CA ILE A 60 3.55 -18.98 -0.53
C ILE A 60 4.20 -20.33 -0.72
N ARG A 61 3.95 -21.00 -1.85
CA ARG A 61 4.63 -22.26 -2.18
C ARG A 61 6.14 -22.09 -2.36
N LEU A 62 6.57 -20.92 -2.85
CA LEU A 62 7.98 -20.60 -3.07
C LEU A 62 8.70 -20.12 -1.79
N THR A 63 7.98 -19.79 -0.71
CA THR A 63 8.59 -19.25 0.51
C THR A 63 9.76 -20.08 1.06
N PRO A 64 9.68 -21.43 1.13
CA PRO A 64 10.82 -22.22 1.64
C PRO A 64 12.11 -22.00 0.83
N ALA A 65 12.01 -21.74 -0.48
CA ALA A 65 13.15 -21.42 -1.31
C ALA A 65 13.75 -20.04 -1.01
N PHE A 66 12.94 -19.11 -0.48
CA PHE A 66 13.38 -17.77 -0.14
C PHE A 66 13.96 -17.65 1.28
N ASP A 67 13.87 -18.67 2.12
CA ASP A 67 14.48 -18.65 3.46
C ASP A 67 16.00 -18.66 3.40
N ASP A 68 16.60 -19.33 2.40
CA ASP A 68 18.00 -19.24 2.07
C ASP A 68 18.16 -19.31 0.54
N LEU A 69 18.23 -18.15 -0.11
CA LEU A 69 18.33 -18.04 -1.56
C LEU A 69 19.61 -18.67 -2.12
N VAL A 70 20.71 -18.54 -1.38
CA VAL A 70 22.01 -19.08 -1.81
C VAL A 70 21.99 -20.59 -1.81
N LYS A 71 21.39 -21.22 -0.81
CA LYS A 71 21.26 -22.68 -0.70
C LYS A 71 20.27 -23.23 -1.71
N SER A 72 19.17 -22.51 -1.99
CA SER A 72 18.08 -22.98 -2.86
C SER A 72 18.37 -22.82 -4.34
N ALA A 73 18.96 -21.68 -4.74
CA ALA A 73 19.20 -21.33 -6.16
C ALA A 73 20.68 -21.37 -6.57
N GLY A 74 21.59 -21.69 -5.63
CA GLY A 74 23.05 -21.64 -5.86
C GLY A 74 23.65 -20.27 -5.52
N GLY A 75 24.96 -20.26 -5.26
CA GLY A 75 25.66 -19.09 -4.73
C GLY A 75 25.59 -17.84 -5.59
N PHE A 76 25.70 -17.96 -6.91
CA PHE A 76 25.65 -16.83 -7.83
C PHE A 76 24.21 -16.38 -8.10
N VAL A 77 23.32 -17.30 -8.46
CA VAL A 77 21.93 -16.99 -8.83
C VAL A 77 21.17 -16.46 -7.62
N GLY A 78 21.32 -17.06 -6.44
CA GLY A 78 20.66 -16.61 -5.21
C GLY A 78 21.04 -15.17 -4.83
N ARG A 79 22.33 -14.80 -4.96
CA ARG A 79 22.79 -13.42 -4.74
C ARG A 79 22.22 -12.45 -5.80
N LEU A 80 22.19 -12.86 -7.06
CA LEU A 80 21.65 -12.06 -8.16
C LEU A 80 20.16 -11.74 -7.91
N ILE A 81 19.36 -12.76 -7.54
CA ILE A 81 17.94 -12.58 -7.15
C ILE A 81 17.83 -11.58 -5.99
N GLY A 82 18.65 -11.74 -4.95
CA GLY A 82 18.68 -10.82 -3.82
C GLY A 82 18.97 -9.38 -4.24
N ILE A 83 19.92 -9.16 -5.14
CA ILE A 83 20.25 -7.83 -5.66
C ILE A 83 19.06 -7.21 -6.42
N PHE A 84 18.36 -7.97 -7.26
CA PHE A 84 17.16 -7.49 -7.95
C PHE A 84 16.06 -7.05 -6.99
N PHE A 85 15.77 -7.85 -5.95
CA PHE A 85 14.78 -7.47 -4.93
C PHE A 85 15.25 -6.27 -4.11
N LEU A 86 16.54 -6.16 -3.81
CA LEU A 86 17.09 -5.01 -3.10
C LEU A 86 16.97 -3.73 -3.93
N LEU A 87 17.27 -3.80 -5.23
CA LEU A 87 17.09 -2.70 -6.16
C LEU A 87 15.62 -2.25 -6.23
N TYR A 88 14.70 -3.21 -6.29
CA TYR A 88 13.26 -2.93 -6.24
C TYR A 88 12.89 -2.19 -4.93
N VAL A 89 13.36 -2.65 -3.77
CA VAL A 89 13.10 -2.02 -2.47
C VAL A 89 13.63 -0.58 -2.43
N LEU A 90 14.83 -0.34 -2.98
CA LEU A 90 15.42 1.00 -3.05
C LEU A 90 14.61 1.94 -3.96
N LEU A 91 14.21 1.47 -5.14
CA LEU A 91 13.39 2.26 -6.07
C LEU A 91 12.00 2.56 -5.51
N ALA A 92 11.33 1.56 -4.95
CA ALA A 92 10.02 1.74 -4.32
C ALA A 92 10.09 2.67 -3.10
N GLY A 93 11.10 2.50 -2.24
CA GLY A 93 11.34 3.38 -1.09
C GLY A 93 11.64 4.82 -1.50
N GLY A 94 12.47 5.01 -2.53
CA GLY A 94 12.77 6.31 -3.11
C GLY A 94 11.53 7.02 -3.67
N TYR A 95 10.65 6.27 -4.33
CA TYR A 95 9.39 6.78 -4.84
C TYR A 95 8.44 7.23 -3.71
N LEU A 96 8.27 6.41 -2.66
CA LEU A 96 7.45 6.78 -1.51
C LEU A 96 8.00 8.00 -0.75
N LEU A 97 9.32 8.12 -0.65
CA LEU A 97 9.95 9.31 -0.09
C LEU A 97 9.74 10.55 -0.95
N ALA A 98 9.75 10.41 -2.28
CA ALA A 98 9.43 11.50 -3.20
C ALA A 98 7.97 11.95 -3.06
N LEU A 99 7.03 11.01 -2.90
CA LEU A 99 5.63 11.31 -2.60
C LEU A 99 5.49 12.07 -1.28
N LEU A 100 6.12 11.60 -0.22
CA LEU A 100 6.09 12.25 1.10
C LEU A 100 6.64 13.67 1.04
N ARG A 101 7.75 13.84 0.31
CA ARG A 101 8.40 15.13 0.10
C ARG A 101 7.52 16.14 -0.64
N TYR A 102 6.63 15.67 -1.51
CA TYR A 102 5.68 16.50 -2.23
C TYR A 102 4.42 16.78 -1.39
N LEU A 103 3.83 15.74 -0.80
CA LEU A 103 2.52 15.83 -0.13
C LEU A 103 2.56 16.69 1.15
N VAL A 104 3.58 16.53 1.99
CA VAL A 104 3.62 17.23 3.29
C VAL A 104 3.70 18.75 3.14
N PRO A 105 4.58 19.32 2.28
CA PRO A 105 4.60 20.77 2.05
C PRO A 105 3.36 21.29 1.36
N ALA A 106 2.74 20.48 0.48
CA ALA A 106 1.57 20.90 -0.28
C ALA A 106 0.29 20.96 0.57
N SER A 107 0.17 20.09 1.60
CA SER A 107 -1.09 19.89 2.30
C SER A 107 -1.06 20.25 3.79
N LEU A 108 0.11 20.17 4.45
CA LEU A 108 0.19 20.32 5.92
C LEU A 108 1.04 21.48 6.39
N ILE A 109 2.27 21.62 5.87
CA ILE A 109 3.25 22.56 6.43
C ILE A 109 3.90 23.35 5.28
N THR A 110 3.37 24.53 5.00
CA THR A 110 3.97 25.44 4.02
C THR A 110 5.29 26.00 4.52
N GLY A 111 6.28 26.13 3.62
CA GLY A 111 7.57 26.75 3.94
C GLY A 111 8.66 25.79 4.45
N VAL A 112 8.36 24.53 4.71
CA VAL A 112 9.38 23.53 5.09
C VAL A 112 9.92 22.83 3.84
N SER A 113 11.27 22.73 3.77
CA SER A 113 11.91 22.00 2.68
C SER A 113 11.58 20.51 2.73
N GLY A 114 11.04 19.97 1.63
CA GLY A 114 10.72 18.54 1.51
C GLY A 114 11.94 17.62 1.73
N ARG A 115 13.17 18.12 1.60
CA ARG A 115 14.41 17.35 1.89
C ARG A 115 14.52 17.02 3.38
N TRP A 116 14.22 17.97 4.25
CA TRP A 116 14.20 17.77 5.70
C TRP A 116 13.12 16.78 6.13
N ILE A 117 11.95 16.87 5.50
CA ILE A 117 10.85 15.92 5.75
C ILE A 117 11.29 14.50 5.39
N ALA A 118 11.89 14.30 4.22
CA ALA A 118 12.37 12.97 3.80
C ALA A 118 13.48 12.46 4.71
N PHE A 119 14.40 13.31 5.15
CA PHE A 119 15.47 12.92 6.09
C PHE A 119 14.89 12.42 7.42
N TRP A 120 14.00 13.19 8.05
CA TRP A 120 13.40 12.80 9.31
C TRP A 120 12.47 11.58 9.17
N ALA A 121 11.81 11.42 8.02
CA ALA A 121 11.04 10.24 7.73
C ALA A 121 11.91 8.98 7.69
N ILE A 122 13.08 9.02 7.04
CA ILE A 122 14.03 7.90 7.02
C ILE A 122 14.51 7.59 8.43
N VAL A 123 14.89 8.60 9.22
CA VAL A 123 15.33 8.40 10.61
C VAL A 123 14.23 7.75 11.44
N ALA A 124 13.01 8.27 11.40
CA ALA A 124 11.88 7.73 12.14
C ALA A 124 11.54 6.28 11.72
N CYS A 125 11.52 6.01 10.41
CA CYS A 125 11.28 4.67 9.88
C CYS A 125 12.40 3.69 10.28
N SER A 126 13.66 4.12 10.25
CA SER A 126 14.80 3.29 10.66
C SER A 126 14.73 2.93 12.15
N LEU A 127 14.40 3.89 13.00
CA LEU A 127 14.19 3.65 14.43
C LEU A 127 12.99 2.73 14.70
N GLY A 128 11.92 2.89 13.92
CA GLY A 128 10.72 2.04 14.01
C GLY A 128 10.96 0.59 13.59
N THR A 129 11.93 0.35 12.68
CA THR A 129 12.26 -1.00 12.19
C THR A 129 13.27 -1.74 13.04
N TYR A 130 14.08 -1.02 13.82
CA TYR A 130 15.20 -1.57 14.62
C TYR A 130 14.80 -2.72 15.58
N LYS A 131 13.56 -2.77 16.02
CA LYS A 131 13.09 -3.74 17.04
C LYS A 131 12.34 -4.95 16.48
N GLY A 132 12.48 -5.24 15.19
CA GLY A 132 12.03 -6.47 14.55
C GLY A 132 10.55 -6.53 14.19
N MET A 133 10.15 -7.67 13.61
CA MET A 133 8.84 -7.89 13.00
C MET A 133 7.69 -7.86 14.00
N GLN A 134 7.89 -8.39 15.20
CA GLN A 134 6.85 -8.49 16.22
C GLN A 134 6.33 -7.12 16.70
N ARG A 135 7.22 -6.13 16.87
CA ARG A 135 6.79 -4.78 17.24
C ARG A 135 6.02 -4.09 16.13
N ARG A 136 6.45 -4.28 14.89
CA ARG A 136 5.70 -3.81 13.73
C ARG A 136 4.31 -4.44 13.67
N GLY A 137 4.21 -5.75 13.95
CA GLY A 137 2.95 -6.45 14.07
C GLY A 137 2.02 -5.87 15.12
N ARG A 138 2.53 -5.58 16.31
CA ARG A 138 1.74 -4.94 17.39
C ARG A 138 1.31 -3.52 17.02
N MET A 139 2.21 -2.73 16.43
CA MET A 139 1.89 -1.40 15.93
C MET A 139 0.78 -1.45 14.89
N ALA A 140 0.87 -2.36 13.92
CA ALA A 140 -0.16 -2.57 12.92
C ALA A 140 -1.47 -3.10 13.52
N GLU A 141 -1.41 -3.87 14.59
CA GLU A 141 -2.59 -4.38 15.28
C GLU A 141 -3.43 -3.27 15.91
N VAL A 142 -2.77 -2.29 16.50
CA VAL A 142 -3.43 -1.13 17.12
C VAL A 142 -3.94 -0.16 16.05
N SER A 143 -3.06 0.27 15.15
CA SER A 143 -3.36 1.34 14.20
C SER A 143 -4.13 0.88 12.96
N GLY A 144 -3.94 -0.38 12.51
CA GLY A 144 -4.54 -0.85 11.27
C GLY A 144 -6.07 -0.90 11.29
N GLY A 145 -6.68 -1.22 12.44
CA GLY A 145 -8.13 -1.20 12.57
C GLY A 145 -8.69 0.22 12.57
N LEU A 146 -8.04 1.14 13.27
CA LEU A 146 -8.41 2.55 13.33
C LEU A 146 -8.31 3.19 11.94
N LEU A 147 -7.21 2.93 11.24
CA LEU A 147 -6.93 3.51 9.94
C LEU A 147 -7.90 2.98 8.87
N LEU A 148 -8.11 1.68 8.81
CA LEU A 148 -9.05 1.09 7.87
C LEU A 148 -10.49 1.56 8.13
N GLY A 149 -10.91 1.57 9.40
CA GLY A 149 -12.24 2.07 9.79
C GLY A 149 -12.40 3.55 9.47
N GLY A 150 -11.38 4.37 9.76
CA GLY A 150 -11.38 5.79 9.43
C GLY A 150 -11.55 6.05 7.93
N ILE A 151 -10.83 5.30 7.09
CA ILE A 151 -10.94 5.41 5.64
C ILE A 151 -12.33 5.02 5.12
N VAL A 152 -12.88 3.92 5.62
CA VAL A 152 -14.23 3.50 5.24
C VAL A 152 -15.27 4.56 5.64
N ILE A 153 -15.15 5.13 6.84
CA ILE A 153 -16.03 6.22 7.29
C ILE A 153 -15.88 7.45 6.38
N MET A 154 -14.64 7.83 6.03
CA MET A 154 -14.39 8.98 5.16
C MET A 154 -15.01 8.79 3.77
N LEU A 155 -14.81 7.61 3.17
CA LEU A 155 -15.43 7.30 1.88
C LEU A 155 -16.96 7.30 1.98
N ALA A 156 -17.53 6.82 3.07
CA ALA A 156 -18.97 6.86 3.30
C ALA A 156 -19.50 8.30 3.41
N LEU A 157 -18.74 9.22 4.02
CA LEU A 157 -19.08 10.64 4.11
C LEU A 157 -19.01 11.36 2.76
N CYS A 158 -18.24 10.85 1.80
CA CYS A 158 -18.22 11.38 0.43
C CYS A 158 -19.43 10.93 -0.42
N VAL A 159 -20.10 9.83 -0.07
CA VAL A 159 -21.24 9.29 -0.84
C VAL A 159 -22.39 10.30 -1.03
N PRO A 160 -22.83 11.08 -0.02
CA PRO A 160 -23.90 12.06 -0.21
C PRO A 160 -23.57 13.17 -1.21
N GLN A 161 -22.29 13.38 -1.53
CA GLN A 161 -21.85 14.39 -2.49
C GLN A 161 -21.84 13.87 -3.94
N ALA A 162 -22.05 12.55 -4.13
CA ALA A 162 -22.10 11.94 -5.44
C ALA A 162 -23.31 12.47 -6.24
N LYS A 163 -23.04 12.92 -7.47
CA LYS A 163 -24.05 13.38 -8.41
C LYS A 163 -24.48 12.20 -9.28
N ALA A 164 -25.79 11.98 -9.37
CA ALA A 164 -26.34 10.88 -10.17
C ALA A 164 -25.90 10.92 -11.63
N GLU A 165 -25.78 12.12 -12.22
CA GLU A 165 -25.33 12.33 -13.60
C GLU A 165 -23.89 11.80 -13.81
N TYR A 166 -22.97 12.20 -12.93
CA TYR A 166 -21.56 11.77 -12.99
C TYR A 166 -21.40 10.27 -12.70
N PHE A 167 -22.23 9.73 -11.79
CA PHE A 167 -22.23 8.31 -11.50
C PHE A 167 -22.72 7.48 -12.70
N MET A 168 -23.79 7.94 -13.38
CA MET A 168 -24.29 7.28 -14.59
C MET A 168 -23.27 7.34 -15.73
N GLU A 169 -22.54 8.46 -15.89
CA GLU A 169 -21.43 8.58 -16.84
C GLU A 169 -20.32 7.58 -16.51
N ALA A 170 -19.95 7.41 -15.23
CA ALA A 170 -18.94 6.45 -14.79
C ALA A 170 -19.31 4.99 -15.08
N LEU A 171 -20.60 4.68 -15.17
CA LEU A 171 -21.14 3.35 -15.47
C LEU A 171 -21.37 3.09 -16.97
N GLN A 172 -21.13 4.07 -17.85
CA GLN A 172 -21.36 3.89 -19.28
C GLN A 172 -20.38 2.88 -19.91
N TRP A 173 -20.94 1.78 -20.41
CA TRP A 173 -20.17 0.75 -21.10
C TRP A 173 -19.66 1.17 -22.47
N ASN A 174 -20.22 2.20 -23.08
CA ASN A 174 -19.82 2.68 -24.41
C ASN A 174 -18.38 3.23 -24.46
N GLU A 175 -17.83 3.65 -23.31
CA GLU A 175 -16.45 4.10 -23.18
C GLU A 175 -15.48 2.98 -22.77
N VAL A 176 -15.99 1.76 -22.58
CA VAL A 176 -15.17 0.60 -22.20
C VAL A 176 -14.32 0.16 -23.39
N THR A 177 -13.09 0.62 -23.38
CA THR A 177 -12.11 0.25 -24.39
C THR A 177 -11.13 -0.77 -23.81
N GLY A 178 -10.79 -1.81 -24.58
CA GLY A 178 -9.80 -2.80 -24.16
C GLY A 178 -8.45 -2.18 -23.78
N ARG A 179 -8.11 -1.01 -24.31
CA ARG A 179 -6.94 -0.22 -23.92
C ARG A 179 -7.06 0.26 -22.47
N ASN A 180 -8.21 0.81 -22.08
CA ASN A 180 -8.44 1.34 -20.72
C ASN A 180 -8.44 0.22 -19.69
N ILE A 181 -9.11 -0.91 -19.98
CA ILE A 181 -9.08 -2.09 -19.11
C ILE A 181 -7.64 -2.58 -18.91
N ARG A 182 -6.87 -2.71 -19.99
CA ARG A 182 -5.47 -3.15 -19.92
C ARG A 182 -4.61 -2.18 -19.11
N GLN A 183 -4.78 -0.87 -19.30
CA GLN A 183 -4.03 0.15 -18.56
C GLN A 183 -4.34 0.09 -17.06
N SER A 184 -5.62 -0.02 -16.68
CA SER A 184 -6.03 -0.21 -15.29
C SER A 184 -5.46 -1.52 -14.72
N PHE A 185 -5.61 -2.63 -15.42
CA PHE A 185 -5.06 -3.92 -15.03
C PHE A 185 -3.57 -3.87 -14.71
N TYR A 186 -2.75 -3.29 -15.60
CA TYR A 186 -1.32 -3.13 -15.36
C TYR A 186 -1.01 -2.15 -14.23
N GLY A 187 -1.77 -1.05 -14.13
CA GLY A 187 -1.64 -0.09 -13.04
C GLY A 187 -1.84 -0.75 -11.67
N ILE A 188 -2.87 -1.57 -11.55
CA ILE A 188 -3.16 -2.32 -10.31
C ILE A 188 -2.05 -3.34 -10.02
N LEU A 189 -1.59 -4.11 -11.01
CA LEU A 189 -0.47 -5.05 -10.81
C LEU A 189 0.80 -4.34 -10.35
N CYS A 190 1.12 -3.18 -10.92
CA CYS A 190 2.26 -2.38 -10.52
C CYS A 190 2.13 -1.90 -9.06
N ALA A 191 0.95 -1.44 -8.67
CA ALA A 191 0.69 -1.00 -7.31
C ALA A 191 0.81 -2.13 -6.29
N PHE A 192 0.34 -3.33 -6.65
CA PHE A 192 0.49 -4.54 -5.83
C PHE A 192 1.87 -5.23 -5.96
N SER A 193 2.80 -4.67 -6.71
CA SER A 193 4.13 -5.27 -6.93
C SER A 193 4.89 -5.59 -5.64
N ALA A 194 4.69 -4.80 -4.57
CA ALA A 194 5.27 -5.07 -3.25
C ALA A 194 4.83 -6.41 -2.64
N VAL A 195 3.75 -7.02 -3.12
CA VAL A 195 3.34 -8.39 -2.74
C VAL A 195 4.41 -9.43 -3.09
N ALA A 196 5.25 -9.17 -4.10
CA ALA A 196 6.41 -10.00 -4.44
C ALA A 196 7.42 -10.16 -3.29
N LEU A 197 7.41 -9.26 -2.30
CA LEU A 197 8.27 -9.32 -1.12
C LEU A 197 7.74 -10.27 -0.03
N LEU A 198 6.51 -10.76 -0.13
CA LEU A 198 5.90 -11.65 0.87
C LEU A 198 6.73 -12.88 1.24
N PRO A 199 7.39 -13.59 0.31
CA PRO A 199 8.20 -14.76 0.67
C PRO A 199 9.31 -14.46 1.68
N PHE A 200 9.86 -13.24 1.66
CA PHE A 200 10.86 -12.83 2.65
C PHE A 200 10.29 -12.64 4.05
N LEU A 201 9.00 -12.43 4.15
CA LEU A 201 8.27 -12.18 5.40
C LEU A 201 7.65 -13.44 6.00
N MET A 202 7.22 -14.38 5.15
CA MET A 202 6.40 -15.52 5.56
C MET A 202 7.10 -16.44 6.57
N GLY A 203 8.44 -16.50 6.58
CA GLY A 203 9.19 -17.24 7.59
C GLY A 203 8.99 -16.76 9.02
N ASP A 204 8.60 -15.50 9.19
CA ASP A 204 8.34 -14.87 10.50
C ASP A 204 6.86 -14.98 10.93
N VAL A 205 6.01 -15.74 10.21
CA VAL A 205 4.58 -15.96 10.54
C VAL A 205 4.38 -17.26 11.31
N GLU A 206 3.61 -17.22 12.41
CA GLU A 206 3.45 -18.38 13.33
C GLU A 206 2.84 -19.62 12.67
N LYS A 207 1.86 -19.46 11.80
CA LYS A 207 1.16 -20.58 11.11
C LYS A 207 1.27 -20.43 9.59
N TYR A 208 2.41 -20.76 9.08
CA TYR A 208 2.75 -20.62 7.67
C TYR A 208 1.67 -21.17 6.70
N GLY A 209 1.08 -22.34 6.97
CA GLY A 209 0.13 -22.98 6.06
C GLY A 209 -1.16 -22.20 5.78
N SER A 210 -1.57 -21.30 6.68
CA SER A 210 -2.76 -20.46 6.50
C SER A 210 -2.45 -19.00 6.17
N ALA A 211 -1.18 -18.62 6.12
CA ALA A 211 -0.73 -17.25 5.80
C ALA A 211 -1.22 -16.77 4.43
N GLY A 212 -1.39 -17.70 3.47
CA GLY A 212 -1.92 -17.43 2.16
C GLY A 212 -3.34 -16.90 2.13
N LYS A 213 -4.21 -17.50 2.91
CA LYS A 213 -5.59 -17.03 3.03
C LYS A 213 -5.64 -15.64 3.62
N THR A 214 -4.76 -15.35 4.57
CA THR A 214 -4.64 -14.04 5.21
C THR A 214 -4.14 -12.97 4.24
N ALA A 215 -3.11 -13.29 3.47
CA ALA A 215 -2.57 -12.38 2.46
C ALA A 215 -3.57 -12.11 1.34
N ALA A 216 -4.24 -13.15 0.83
CA ALA A 216 -5.32 -13.01 -0.15
C ALA A 216 -6.49 -12.17 0.40
N GLY A 217 -6.86 -12.38 1.67
CA GLY A 217 -7.88 -11.56 2.33
C GLY A 217 -7.52 -10.09 2.42
N ALA A 218 -6.26 -9.76 2.72
CA ALA A 218 -5.78 -8.37 2.75
C ALA A 218 -5.83 -7.72 1.35
N ILE A 219 -5.40 -8.44 0.31
CA ILE A 219 -5.47 -7.98 -1.08
C ILE A 219 -6.92 -7.77 -1.51
N LEU A 220 -7.82 -8.69 -1.17
CA LEU A 220 -9.25 -8.55 -1.48
C LEU A 220 -9.85 -7.33 -0.79
N THR A 221 -9.56 -7.10 0.50
CA THR A 221 -10.05 -5.91 1.22
C THR A 221 -9.57 -4.62 0.58
N LEU A 222 -8.29 -4.52 0.23
CA LEU A 222 -7.75 -3.37 -0.50
C LEU A 222 -8.36 -3.23 -1.88
N GLY A 223 -8.55 -4.33 -2.59
CA GLY A 223 -9.21 -4.33 -3.90
C GLY A 223 -10.65 -3.82 -3.84
N MET A 224 -11.42 -4.21 -2.83
CA MET A 224 -12.78 -3.72 -2.61
C MET A 224 -12.81 -2.21 -2.32
N LEU A 225 -11.85 -1.71 -1.52
CA LEU A 225 -11.69 -0.27 -1.29
C LEU A 225 -11.36 0.47 -2.59
N LEU A 226 -10.48 -0.08 -3.42
CA LEU A 226 -10.13 0.49 -4.71
C LEU A 226 -11.33 0.58 -5.64
N ILE A 227 -12.09 -0.50 -5.76
CA ILE A 227 -13.32 -0.52 -6.58
C ILE A 227 -14.29 0.56 -6.10
N GLY A 228 -14.48 0.69 -4.78
CA GLY A 228 -15.30 1.76 -4.21
C GLY A 228 -14.81 3.15 -4.61
N MET A 229 -13.50 3.38 -4.58
CA MET A 229 -12.90 4.66 -4.98
C MET A 229 -12.98 4.89 -6.49
N GLU A 230 -12.76 3.88 -7.33
CA GLU A 230 -12.85 3.96 -8.79
C GLU A 230 -14.25 4.39 -9.28
N LEU A 231 -15.28 4.11 -8.49
CA LEU A 231 -16.65 4.55 -8.76
C LEU A 231 -16.97 5.88 -8.08
N LEU A 232 -16.50 6.09 -6.85
CA LEU A 232 -16.84 7.27 -6.06
C LEU A 232 -16.12 8.53 -6.57
N LEU A 233 -14.87 8.42 -6.98
CA LEU A 233 -14.11 9.54 -7.52
C LEU A 233 -14.82 10.27 -8.68
N PRO A 234 -15.19 9.59 -9.78
CA PRO A 234 -15.90 10.23 -10.87
C PRO A 234 -17.30 10.68 -10.44
N ALA A 235 -17.98 9.96 -9.57
CA ALA A 235 -19.32 10.32 -9.09
C ALA A 235 -19.34 11.65 -8.29
N VAL A 236 -18.26 11.97 -7.57
CA VAL A 236 -18.18 13.19 -6.76
C VAL A 236 -17.52 14.33 -7.53
N LEU A 237 -16.37 14.09 -8.14
CA LEU A 237 -15.55 15.14 -8.77
C LEU A 237 -15.90 15.38 -10.25
N GLY A 238 -16.43 14.40 -10.95
CA GLY A 238 -16.56 14.41 -12.42
C GLY A 238 -15.21 14.18 -13.12
N TYR A 239 -15.26 13.71 -14.37
CA TYR A 239 -14.04 13.35 -15.12
C TYR A 239 -13.12 14.52 -15.41
N ASP A 240 -13.65 15.71 -15.67
CA ASP A 240 -12.83 16.89 -16.01
C ASP A 240 -11.93 17.30 -14.85
N ARG A 241 -12.46 17.31 -13.63
CA ARG A 241 -11.68 17.62 -12.43
C ARG A 241 -10.65 16.55 -12.12
N ILE A 242 -11.00 15.27 -12.28
CA ILE A 242 -10.03 14.17 -12.08
C ILE A 242 -8.84 14.31 -13.04
N LYS A 243 -9.07 14.64 -14.31
CA LYS A 243 -8.00 14.83 -15.31
C LYS A 243 -7.08 16.02 -14.99
N ALA A 244 -7.61 17.06 -14.35
CA ALA A 244 -6.84 18.24 -13.96
C ALA A 244 -5.96 18.01 -12.73
N GLU A 245 -6.40 17.16 -11.79
CA GLU A 245 -5.74 16.93 -10.52
C GLU A 245 -4.60 15.90 -10.62
N SER A 246 -3.51 16.15 -9.90
CA SER A 246 -2.41 15.19 -9.81
C SER A 246 -2.73 14.05 -8.82
N TYR A 247 -3.49 14.34 -7.79
CA TYR A 247 -3.93 13.41 -6.74
C TYR A 247 -5.41 13.64 -6.44
N PRO A 248 -6.33 13.13 -7.29
CA PRO A 248 -7.77 13.41 -7.15
C PRO A 248 -8.38 12.92 -5.84
N VAL A 249 -7.69 12.00 -5.16
CA VAL A 249 -8.11 11.53 -3.82
C VAL A 249 -8.07 12.65 -2.78
N LEU A 250 -7.14 13.60 -2.90
CA LEU A 250 -7.05 14.71 -1.94
C LEU A 250 -8.29 15.61 -1.98
N PRO A 251 -8.68 16.23 -3.13
CA PRO A 251 -9.88 17.02 -3.20
C PRO A 251 -11.19 16.24 -2.97
N LEU A 252 -11.20 14.92 -3.21
CA LEU A 252 -12.34 14.09 -2.81
C LEU A 252 -12.56 14.14 -1.29
N LEU A 253 -11.49 14.12 -0.54
CA LEU A 253 -11.51 14.03 0.92
C LEU A 253 -11.61 15.40 1.59
N ASP A 254 -11.08 16.44 0.96
CA ASP A 254 -11.28 17.83 1.37
C ASP A 254 -12.77 18.23 1.30
N GLY A 255 -13.51 17.60 0.38
CA GLY A 255 -14.95 17.80 0.24
C GLY A 255 -15.81 17.01 1.23
N ALA A 256 -15.25 16.14 2.06
CA ALA A 256 -16.00 15.37 3.05
C ALA A 256 -16.44 16.24 4.25
N ASP A 257 -17.39 17.15 4.01
CA ASP A 257 -17.93 18.02 5.05
C ASP A 257 -18.91 17.26 5.94
N LEU A 258 -18.69 17.35 7.26
CA LEU A 258 -19.67 16.87 8.24
C LEU A 258 -20.82 17.88 8.36
N PRO A 259 -22.08 17.41 8.39
CA PRO A 259 -23.22 18.28 8.61
C PRO A 259 -23.04 19.10 9.90
N GLY A 260 -23.15 20.42 9.79
CA GLY A 260 -23.06 21.31 10.95
C GLY A 260 -21.69 21.95 11.20
N ASN A 261 -20.74 21.84 10.27
CA ASN A 261 -19.40 22.48 10.36
C ASN A 261 -18.63 22.14 11.64
N VAL A 262 -18.95 21.00 12.27
CA VAL A 262 -18.42 20.56 13.58
C VAL A 262 -16.94 20.23 13.52
N LEU A 263 -16.44 19.87 12.34
CA LEU A 263 -15.02 19.58 12.08
C LEU A 263 -14.60 20.28 10.78
N ALA A 264 -14.44 21.58 10.83
CA ALA A 264 -14.06 22.43 9.70
C ALA A 264 -12.70 22.05 9.04
N ARG A 265 -11.95 21.10 9.62
CA ARG A 265 -10.63 20.64 9.14
C ARG A 265 -10.46 19.14 9.33
N PHE A 266 -11.45 18.37 8.90
CA PHE A 266 -11.40 16.90 8.92
C PHE A 266 -10.35 16.35 7.94
N ASP A 267 -10.01 17.13 6.91
CA ASP A 267 -8.94 16.92 5.95
C ASP A 267 -7.58 16.60 6.64
N ILE A 268 -7.27 17.25 7.75
CA ILE A 268 -6.00 17.04 8.48
C ILE A 268 -5.92 15.62 9.07
N ILE A 269 -7.00 15.12 9.64
CA ILE A 269 -7.05 13.76 10.22
C ILE A 269 -6.80 12.74 9.12
N TRP A 270 -7.43 12.94 7.99
CA TRP A 270 -7.28 12.10 6.82
C TRP A 270 -5.84 12.11 6.29
N MET A 271 -5.27 13.29 6.11
CA MET A 271 -3.88 13.43 5.70
C MET A 271 -2.93 12.74 6.70
N GLY A 272 -3.24 12.82 8.00
CA GLY A 272 -2.51 12.09 9.04
C GLY A 272 -2.56 10.57 8.83
N PHE A 273 -3.70 10.02 8.44
CA PHE A 273 -3.84 8.59 8.12
C PHE A 273 -3.01 8.19 6.90
N LEU A 274 -3.03 8.99 5.83
CA LEU A 274 -2.21 8.74 4.64
C LEU A 274 -0.71 8.80 4.96
N LEU A 275 -0.27 9.81 5.70
CA LEU A 275 1.12 9.95 6.11
C LEU A 275 1.59 8.78 6.98
N TYR A 276 0.76 8.37 7.95
CA TYR A 276 1.08 7.23 8.79
C TYR A 276 1.25 5.95 7.96
N SER A 277 0.33 5.70 7.01
CA SER A 277 0.43 4.57 6.09
C SER A 277 1.68 4.64 5.21
N LEU A 278 2.03 5.83 4.67
CA LEU A 278 3.27 6.03 3.91
C LEU A 278 4.52 5.74 4.74
N LEU A 279 4.60 6.27 5.96
CA LEU A 279 5.72 6.00 6.86
C LEU A 279 5.80 4.51 7.21
N PHE A 280 4.65 3.87 7.43
CA PHE A 280 4.60 2.44 7.68
C PHE A 280 5.08 1.63 6.46
N ALA A 281 4.71 2.04 5.24
CA ALA A 281 5.16 1.43 4.00
C ALA A 281 6.68 1.58 3.81
N ILE A 282 7.24 2.78 3.99
CA ILE A 282 8.68 3.03 3.92
C ILE A 282 9.43 2.16 4.94
N GLY A 283 8.97 2.15 6.19
CA GLY A 283 9.54 1.29 7.22
C GLY A 283 9.43 -0.21 6.89
N SER A 284 8.35 -0.64 6.21
CA SER A 284 8.22 -2.02 5.73
C SER A 284 9.27 -2.36 4.69
N LEU A 285 9.51 -1.47 3.72
CA LEU A 285 10.53 -1.66 2.69
C LEU A 285 11.94 -1.72 3.30
N LEU A 286 12.25 -0.89 4.29
CA LEU A 286 13.53 -0.96 5.02
C LEU A 286 13.71 -2.30 5.71
N HIS A 287 12.67 -2.81 6.38
CA HIS A 287 12.70 -4.12 7.02
C HIS A 287 12.89 -5.24 6.01
N TYR A 288 12.17 -5.22 4.88
CA TYR A 288 12.34 -6.22 3.81
C TYR A 288 13.74 -6.17 3.19
N GLY A 289 14.28 -4.97 2.96
CA GLY A 289 15.65 -4.81 2.49
C GLY A 289 16.67 -5.51 3.39
N HIS A 290 16.51 -5.35 4.72
CA HIS A 290 17.35 -6.06 5.69
C HIS A 290 17.18 -7.59 5.61
N GLN A 291 15.96 -8.10 5.49
CA GLN A 291 15.68 -9.52 5.33
C GLN A 291 16.29 -10.09 4.03
N ILE A 292 16.21 -9.34 2.93
CA ILE A 292 16.80 -9.73 1.64
C ILE A 292 18.33 -9.84 1.76
N ILE A 293 18.99 -8.85 2.35
CA ILE A 293 20.44 -8.85 2.57
C ILE A 293 20.86 -10.11 3.36
N ARG A 294 20.11 -10.44 4.41
CA ARG A 294 20.37 -11.61 5.26
C ARG A 294 20.17 -12.93 4.50
N LYS A 295 19.01 -13.08 3.81
CA LYS A 295 18.62 -14.34 3.13
C LYS A 295 19.37 -14.59 1.82
N ALA A 296 19.94 -13.55 1.21
CA ALA A 296 20.78 -13.64 0.01
C ALA A 296 22.28 -13.63 0.31
N HIS A 297 22.67 -13.62 1.59
CA HIS A 297 24.08 -13.55 2.02
C HIS A 297 24.86 -12.41 1.36
N LEU A 298 24.25 -11.23 1.21
CA LEU A 298 24.86 -10.05 0.59
C LEU A 298 25.69 -9.19 1.58
N GLY A 299 25.62 -9.47 2.87
CA GLY A 299 26.38 -8.78 3.92
C GLY A 299 27.42 -9.68 4.56
N THR A 300 28.55 -9.12 4.97
CA THR A 300 29.51 -9.79 5.86
C THR A 300 28.83 -10.01 7.21
N GLY A 301 28.65 -11.24 7.63
CA GLY A 301 27.83 -11.79 8.71
C GLY A 301 27.85 -11.18 10.12
N ARG A 302 28.08 -9.89 10.27
CA ARG A 302 28.04 -9.14 11.54
C ARG A 302 27.49 -7.72 11.33
N LEU A 303 26.26 -7.57 10.88
CA LEU A 303 25.56 -6.30 10.98
C LEU A 303 24.22 -6.55 11.68
N TRP A 304 24.22 -6.24 12.98
CA TRP A 304 23.11 -6.06 13.97
C TRP A 304 22.50 -7.32 14.55
#